data_b79f924fe65504784ac9fb6d41dde71c
#
_entry.id   b79f924fe65504784ac9fb6d41dde71c
#
_cell.length_a   1.000
_cell.length_b   1.000
_cell.length_c   1.000
_cell.angle_alpha   90.00
_cell.angle_beta   90.00
_cell.angle_gamma   90.00
#
_symmetry.space_group_name_H-M   'P 1'
#
loop_
_entity.id
_entity.type
_entity.pdbx_description
1 polymer ?
#
loop_
_entity_poly.entity_id
_entity_poly.type
_entity_poly.pdbx_seq_one_letter_code
_entity_poly.pdbx_strand_id
1 'polypeptide(L)'
;IKQYDITDPGSVNARVIRNAAIFAGHIPGRSISATGTLKIVVKTSTDIASQIPGGRITLSNKQALKNKTNGLEYSISLGGDKTTFKITSNSQFFIPIIQGRWERRVFTGTGFENQTYQVSIRGIQKDVENFNYEIIVNGEYWSVKKHIYDLLPDEKACVARTGFNGGIDIIFGNGGFGLIPILGSSIEVNYLISDGSSGSIFRRTMNDWTFIDPAIDGFGNT
;
A
#
# COMPACT_ATOMS: atom_id res chain seq x y z
N ILE A 1 19.02 25.16 19.72
CA ILE A 1 18.40 23.83 19.97
C ILE A 1 16.99 24.12 20.43
N LYS A 2 15.98 23.83 19.59
CA LYS A 2 14.59 23.90 20.04
C LYS A 2 14.35 22.71 20.96
N GLN A 3 14.11 22.98 22.21
CA GLN A 3 13.72 21.99 23.19
C GLN A 3 12.26 21.63 22.88
N TYR A 4 12.03 20.39 22.44
CA TYR A 4 10.67 19.90 22.20
C TYR A 4 10.12 19.36 23.51
N ASP A 5 9.08 20.01 24.00
CA ASP A 5 8.31 19.52 25.13
C ASP A 5 7.34 18.43 24.66
N ILE A 6 7.64 17.18 25.01
CA ILE A 6 6.84 16.01 24.64
C ILE A 6 5.46 16.04 25.31
N THR A 7 5.29 16.86 26.33
CA THR A 7 4.01 16.96 27.06
C THR A 7 3.05 17.98 26.48
N ASP A 8 3.52 18.85 25.57
CA ASP A 8 2.67 19.82 24.87
C ASP A 8 2.20 19.28 23.54
N PRO A 9 0.89 18.92 23.39
CA PRO A 9 0.35 18.39 22.15
C PRO A 9 0.46 19.34 20.95
N GLY A 10 0.61 20.64 21.18
CA GLY A 10 0.77 21.65 20.13
C GLY A 10 2.19 21.83 19.64
N SER A 11 3.19 21.40 20.39
CA SER A 11 4.61 21.62 20.07
C SER A 11 5.29 20.45 19.36
N VAL A 12 4.70 19.28 19.37
CA VAL A 12 5.34 18.05 18.90
C VAL A 12 4.59 17.39 17.76
N ASN A 13 5.20 17.36 16.59
CA ASN A 13 4.71 16.62 15.46
C ASN A 13 4.76 15.10 15.77
N ALA A 14 3.71 14.35 15.46
CA ALA A 14 3.60 12.89 15.64
C ALA A 14 4.84 12.12 15.10
N ARG A 15 5.47 12.66 14.06
CA ARG A 15 6.70 12.14 13.46
C ARG A 15 7.91 12.25 14.40
N VAL A 16 8.03 13.35 15.14
CA VAL A 16 9.11 13.56 16.14
C VAL A 16 8.94 12.59 17.29
N ILE A 17 7.71 12.40 17.77
CA ILE A 17 7.40 11.42 18.82
C ILE A 17 7.75 10.00 18.35
N ARG A 18 7.37 9.64 17.13
CA ARG A 18 7.68 8.33 16.56
C ARG A 18 9.19 8.09 16.47
N ASN A 19 9.94 9.06 15.96
CA ASN A 19 11.39 8.96 15.86
C ASN A 19 12.04 8.85 17.25
N ALA A 20 11.57 9.62 18.22
CA ALA A 20 12.04 9.52 19.60
C ALA A 20 11.73 8.15 20.23
N ALA A 21 10.54 7.58 19.95
CA ALA A 21 10.18 6.23 20.39
C ALA A 21 11.09 5.16 19.78
N ILE A 22 11.43 5.27 18.49
CA ILE A 22 12.37 4.35 17.82
C ILE A 22 13.75 4.44 18.48
N PHE A 23 14.25 5.65 18.77
CA PHE A 23 15.51 5.84 19.48
C PHE A 23 15.49 5.22 20.89
N ALA A 24 14.33 5.27 21.56
CA ALA A 24 14.15 4.65 22.88
C ALA A 24 13.94 3.12 22.81
N GLY A 25 14.07 2.51 21.63
CA GLY A 25 13.91 1.07 21.43
C GLY A 25 12.48 0.59 21.32
N HIS A 26 11.49 1.49 21.23
CA HIS A 26 10.11 1.13 20.96
C HIS A 26 9.90 0.92 19.46
N ILE A 27 8.99 0.01 19.11
CA ILE A 27 8.55 -0.23 17.72
C ILE A 27 7.13 0.33 17.57
N PRO A 28 6.99 1.61 17.22
CA PRO A 28 5.67 2.22 17.06
C PRO A 28 4.97 1.63 15.84
N GLY A 29 3.66 1.47 15.90
CA GLY A 29 2.83 1.16 14.72
C GLY A 29 2.85 2.30 13.71
N ARG A 30 2.61 1.96 12.46
CA ARG A 30 2.38 2.94 11.37
C ARG A 30 0.88 3.25 11.24
N SER A 31 0.55 4.21 10.40
CA SER A 31 -0.84 4.56 10.09
C SER A 31 -1.58 3.36 9.48
N ILE A 32 -2.85 3.25 9.81
CA ILE A 32 -3.77 2.27 9.21
C ILE A 32 -4.69 3.01 8.26
N SER A 33 -4.81 2.51 7.04
CA SER A 33 -5.63 3.12 6.00
C SER A 33 -7.12 2.94 6.25
N ALA A 34 -7.90 3.95 5.87
CA ALA A 34 -9.35 3.81 5.78
C ALA A 34 -9.72 2.85 4.66
N THR A 35 -10.67 1.97 4.92
CA THR A 35 -11.22 1.03 3.95
C THR A 35 -12.69 1.30 3.68
N GLY A 36 -13.18 0.94 2.52
CA GLY A 36 -14.57 1.14 2.15
C GLY A 36 -14.96 0.35 0.91
N THR A 37 -16.21 0.53 0.51
CA THR A 37 -16.74 -0.09 -0.71
C THR A 37 -17.31 0.99 -1.61
N LEU A 38 -16.80 1.08 -2.83
CA LEU A 38 -17.29 1.96 -3.86
C LEU A 38 -18.42 1.26 -4.63
N LYS A 39 -19.60 1.89 -4.64
CA LYS A 39 -20.72 1.46 -5.47
C LYS A 39 -20.63 2.17 -6.81
N ILE A 40 -20.47 1.42 -7.88
CA ILE A 40 -20.55 1.93 -9.26
C ILE A 40 -21.91 1.60 -9.83
N VAL A 41 -22.58 2.60 -10.39
CA VAL A 41 -23.87 2.46 -11.04
C VAL A 41 -23.73 2.89 -12.50
N VAL A 42 -24.02 1.96 -13.41
CA VAL A 42 -24.04 2.26 -14.83
C VAL A 42 -25.36 2.95 -15.17
N LYS A 43 -25.30 4.24 -15.48
CA LYS A 43 -26.48 4.99 -15.91
C LYS A 43 -26.88 4.56 -17.30
N THR A 44 -28.18 4.45 -17.54
CA THR A 44 -28.76 4.13 -18.85
C THR A 44 -28.52 5.29 -19.81
N SER A 45 -27.59 5.14 -20.75
CA SER A 45 -27.63 5.84 -22.02
C SER A 45 -27.56 4.79 -23.10
N THR A 46 -28.22 5.02 -24.23
CA THR A 46 -28.26 4.14 -25.38
C THR A 46 -26.88 3.80 -25.93
N ASP A 47 -25.84 4.51 -25.49
CA ASP A 47 -24.50 4.44 -26.07
C ASP A 47 -23.46 3.72 -25.20
N ILE A 48 -23.83 3.18 -24.02
CA ILE A 48 -22.84 2.51 -23.14
C ILE A 48 -22.21 1.30 -23.84
N ALA A 49 -22.97 0.56 -24.64
CA ALA A 49 -22.46 -0.58 -25.38
C ALA A 49 -21.43 -0.18 -26.46
N SER A 50 -21.55 1.03 -27.01
CA SER A 50 -20.62 1.58 -28.01
C SER A 50 -19.39 2.22 -27.33
N GLN A 51 -19.55 2.71 -26.09
CA GLN A 51 -18.47 3.36 -25.32
C GLN A 51 -17.58 2.36 -24.56
N ILE A 52 -18.10 1.16 -24.30
CA ILE A 52 -17.35 0.09 -23.61
C ILE A 52 -17.29 -1.12 -24.54
N PRO A 53 -16.28 -1.23 -25.39
CA PRO A 53 -16.09 -2.34 -26.30
C PRO A 53 -16.16 -3.69 -25.59
N GLY A 54 -16.95 -4.62 -26.14
CA GLY A 54 -17.18 -5.93 -25.55
C GLY A 54 -18.07 -5.96 -24.30
N GLY A 55 -18.65 -4.83 -23.89
CA GLY A 55 -19.58 -4.75 -22.75
C GLY A 55 -19.01 -5.27 -21.44
N ARG A 56 -17.70 -5.19 -21.26
CA ARG A 56 -16.99 -5.66 -20.05
C ARG A 56 -15.94 -4.65 -19.65
N ILE A 57 -15.75 -4.50 -18.31
CA ILE A 57 -14.64 -3.74 -17.72
C ILE A 57 -13.86 -4.68 -16.82
N THR A 58 -12.56 -4.72 -17.00
CA THR A 58 -11.64 -5.44 -16.13
C THR A 58 -10.90 -4.44 -15.26
N LEU A 59 -11.01 -4.62 -13.95
CA LEU A 59 -10.29 -3.85 -12.95
C LEU A 59 -9.19 -4.70 -12.35
N SER A 60 -8.04 -4.10 -12.15
CA SER A 60 -6.90 -4.74 -11.53
C SER A 60 -6.84 -4.42 -10.04
N ASN A 61 -6.33 -5.37 -9.25
CA ASN A 61 -5.97 -5.10 -7.87
C ASN A 61 -4.91 -3.98 -7.82
N LYS A 62 -4.95 -3.16 -6.78
CA LYS A 62 -4.05 -2.00 -6.59
C LYS A 62 -4.22 -0.85 -7.58
N GLN A 63 -5.18 -0.94 -8.52
CA GLN A 63 -5.46 0.13 -9.46
C GLN A 63 -5.87 1.42 -8.74
N ALA A 64 -5.26 2.54 -9.12
CA ALA A 64 -5.42 3.80 -8.42
C ALA A 64 -6.67 4.58 -8.89
N LEU A 65 -7.36 5.14 -7.91
CA LEU A 65 -8.53 6.00 -8.05
C LEU A 65 -8.29 7.32 -7.32
N LYS A 66 -8.88 8.39 -7.81
CA LYS A 66 -8.87 9.68 -7.13
C LYS A 66 -10.31 10.14 -6.85
N ASN A 67 -10.57 10.52 -5.62
CA ASN A 67 -11.78 11.22 -5.28
C ASN A 67 -11.59 12.72 -5.54
N LYS A 68 -12.42 13.30 -6.41
CA LYS A 68 -12.29 14.71 -6.79
C LYS A 68 -12.72 15.67 -5.68
N THR A 69 -13.58 15.22 -4.76
CA THR A 69 -14.11 16.06 -3.69
C THR A 69 -13.07 16.36 -2.62
N ASN A 70 -12.29 15.35 -2.20
CA ASN A 70 -11.26 15.52 -1.17
C ASN A 70 -9.83 15.52 -1.73
N GLY A 71 -9.67 15.22 -3.01
CA GLY A 71 -8.36 15.15 -3.69
C GLY A 71 -7.49 13.95 -3.31
N LEU A 72 -7.98 13.04 -2.45
CA LEU A 72 -7.21 11.89 -1.99
C LEU A 72 -7.23 10.75 -2.99
N GLU A 73 -6.18 9.95 -2.95
CA GLU A 73 -6.02 8.75 -3.77
C GLU A 73 -6.43 7.51 -2.98
N TYR A 74 -7.02 6.56 -3.70
CA TYR A 74 -7.46 5.27 -3.20
C TYR A 74 -7.02 4.19 -4.15
N SER A 75 -6.86 2.98 -3.67
CA SER A 75 -6.54 1.83 -4.49
C SER A 75 -7.65 0.78 -4.40
N ILE A 76 -7.91 0.09 -5.50
CA ILE A 76 -8.80 -1.05 -5.53
C ILE A 76 -8.16 -2.19 -4.74
N SER A 77 -8.94 -2.84 -3.88
CA SER A 77 -8.49 -3.96 -3.04
C SER A 77 -9.31 -5.21 -3.37
N LEU A 78 -8.91 -5.92 -4.42
CA LEU A 78 -9.53 -7.18 -4.84
C LEU A 78 -8.90 -8.37 -4.11
N GLY A 79 -9.67 -9.46 -3.98
CA GLY A 79 -9.14 -10.74 -3.47
C GLY A 79 -8.26 -11.51 -4.45
N GLY A 80 -8.06 -11.00 -5.67
CA GLY A 80 -7.22 -11.56 -6.72
C GLY A 80 -6.67 -10.45 -7.61
N ASP A 81 -5.85 -10.80 -8.59
CA ASP A 81 -5.15 -9.81 -9.43
C ASP A 81 -6.08 -8.95 -10.27
N LYS A 82 -7.14 -9.55 -10.80
CA LYS A 82 -8.10 -8.88 -11.69
C LYS A 82 -9.51 -9.39 -11.48
N THR A 83 -10.48 -8.52 -11.72
CA THR A 83 -11.90 -8.88 -11.74
C THR A 83 -12.58 -8.22 -12.94
N THR A 84 -13.36 -9.02 -13.71
CA THR A 84 -14.09 -8.54 -14.88
C THR A 84 -15.57 -8.40 -14.55
N PHE A 85 -16.12 -7.23 -14.81
CA PHE A 85 -17.52 -6.90 -14.63
C PHE A 85 -18.22 -6.82 -15.98
N LYS A 86 -19.36 -7.49 -16.12
CA LYS A 86 -20.23 -7.34 -17.28
C LYS A 86 -21.05 -6.06 -17.13
N ILE A 87 -20.97 -5.18 -18.12
CA ILE A 87 -21.67 -3.90 -18.12
C ILE A 87 -22.98 -4.06 -18.89
N THR A 88 -24.07 -3.86 -18.19
CA THR A 88 -25.42 -3.80 -18.78
C THR A 88 -26.11 -2.54 -18.25
N SER A 89 -27.15 -2.11 -18.94
CA SER A 89 -27.98 -0.98 -18.47
C SER A 89 -28.43 -1.21 -17.03
N ASN A 90 -28.26 -0.19 -16.18
CA ASN A 90 -28.60 -0.22 -14.75
C ASN A 90 -27.81 -1.23 -13.91
N SER A 91 -26.74 -1.83 -14.43
CA SER A 91 -25.90 -2.70 -13.60
C SER A 91 -25.26 -1.91 -12.46
N GLN A 92 -25.15 -2.59 -11.32
CA GLN A 92 -24.50 -2.05 -10.12
C GLN A 92 -23.46 -3.06 -9.65
N PHE A 93 -22.29 -2.57 -9.30
CA PHE A 93 -21.25 -3.41 -8.71
C PHE A 93 -20.55 -2.68 -7.58
N PHE A 94 -20.03 -3.47 -6.67
CA PHE A 94 -19.37 -3.02 -5.47
C PHE A 94 -17.89 -3.37 -5.54
N ILE A 95 -17.04 -2.37 -5.36
CA ILE A 95 -15.59 -2.53 -5.44
C ILE A 95 -15.01 -2.14 -4.09
N PRO A 96 -14.34 -3.05 -3.39
CA PRO A 96 -13.62 -2.70 -2.17
C PRO A 96 -12.44 -1.79 -2.51
N ILE A 97 -12.28 -0.74 -1.72
CA ILE A 97 -11.23 0.25 -1.87
C ILE A 97 -10.51 0.47 -0.54
N ILE A 98 -9.25 0.83 -0.63
CA ILE A 98 -8.41 1.23 0.50
C ILE A 98 -7.82 2.61 0.21
N GLN A 99 -7.78 3.47 1.22
CA GLN A 99 -7.17 4.78 1.05
C GLN A 99 -5.66 4.65 0.93
N GLY A 100 -5.11 5.28 -0.09
CA GLY A 100 -3.70 5.30 -0.39
C GLY A 100 -3.38 4.86 -1.82
N ARG A 101 -2.10 4.99 -2.15
CA ARG A 101 -1.55 4.58 -3.44
C ARG A 101 -0.44 3.57 -3.23
N TRP A 102 -0.45 2.51 -4.01
CA TRP A 102 0.63 1.54 -4.03
C TRP A 102 1.85 2.13 -4.75
N GLU A 103 3.01 1.97 -4.13
CA GLU A 103 4.31 2.29 -4.69
C GLU A 103 5.23 1.07 -4.65
N ARG A 104 6.25 1.10 -5.48
CA ARG A 104 7.24 0.04 -5.62
C ARG A 104 8.64 0.60 -5.45
N ARG A 105 9.46 -0.11 -4.68
CA ARG A 105 10.91 0.09 -4.61
C ARG A 105 11.62 -1.21 -4.94
N VAL A 106 12.72 -1.09 -5.66
CA VAL A 106 13.57 -2.24 -5.99
C VAL A 106 14.96 -1.99 -5.44
N PHE A 107 15.52 -2.99 -4.80
CA PHE A 107 16.86 -3.02 -4.25
C PHE A 107 17.61 -4.23 -4.81
N THR A 108 18.93 -4.21 -4.69
CA THR A 108 19.78 -5.34 -5.07
C THR A 108 20.32 -6.02 -3.82
N GLY A 109 20.18 -7.32 -3.74
CA GLY A 109 20.68 -8.15 -2.66
C GLY A 109 22.20 -8.06 -2.57
N THR A 110 22.73 -7.93 -1.36
CA THR A 110 24.16 -7.84 -1.09
C THR A 110 24.81 -9.20 -0.83
N GLY A 111 24.01 -10.23 -0.53
CA GLY A 111 24.50 -11.55 -0.13
C GLY A 111 25.05 -11.62 1.30
N PHE A 112 25.04 -10.51 2.04
CA PHE A 112 25.50 -10.49 3.43
C PHE A 112 24.39 -10.86 4.42
N GLU A 113 24.77 -11.35 5.57
CA GLU A 113 23.88 -11.58 6.69
C GLU A 113 23.23 -10.28 7.19
N ASN A 114 21.99 -10.40 7.67
CA ASN A 114 21.23 -9.29 8.27
C ASN A 114 21.13 -8.05 7.38
N GLN A 115 21.14 -8.23 6.06
CA GLN A 115 21.00 -7.11 5.13
C GLN A 115 19.69 -6.37 5.39
N THR A 116 19.78 -5.04 5.44
CA THR A 116 18.65 -4.17 5.78
C THR A 116 18.41 -3.17 4.65
N TYR A 117 17.13 -3.04 4.27
CA TYR A 117 16.69 -2.10 3.23
C TYR A 117 15.66 -1.15 3.81
N GLN A 118 15.84 0.14 3.53
CA GLN A 118 14.99 1.19 4.05
C GLN A 118 14.15 1.81 2.96
N VAL A 119 12.83 1.78 3.14
CA VAL A 119 11.89 2.54 2.35
C VAL A 119 11.53 3.79 3.14
N SER A 120 12.05 4.93 2.72
CA SER A 120 11.76 6.23 3.31
C SER A 120 10.74 6.98 2.48
N ILE A 121 9.77 7.62 3.13
CA ILE A 121 8.79 8.48 2.47
C ILE A 121 9.22 9.93 2.60
N ARG A 122 9.18 10.63 1.47
CA ARG A 122 9.34 12.09 1.45
C ARG A 122 7.96 12.74 1.55
N GLY A 123 7.71 13.48 2.61
CA GLY A 123 6.45 14.19 2.81
C GLY A 123 6.05 14.27 4.29
N ILE A 124 5.23 15.25 4.64
CA ILE A 124 5.00 15.60 6.05
C ILE A 124 3.85 14.81 6.68
N GLN A 125 2.94 14.21 5.90
CA GLN A 125 1.71 13.61 6.42
C GLN A 125 1.39 12.21 5.92
N LYS A 126 2.30 11.58 5.16
CA LYS A 126 2.08 10.23 4.60
C LYS A 126 3.00 9.23 5.25
N ASP A 127 2.47 8.07 5.54
CA ASP A 127 3.20 6.93 6.09
C ASP A 127 3.09 5.71 5.17
N VAL A 128 4.05 4.79 5.24
CA VAL A 128 3.83 3.43 4.76
C VAL A 128 2.77 2.81 5.65
N GLU A 129 1.70 2.32 5.06
CA GLU A 129 0.60 1.69 5.76
C GLU A 129 1.11 0.46 6.56
N ASN A 130 0.45 0.17 7.69
CA ASN A 130 1.00 -0.78 8.66
C ASN A 130 0.99 -2.23 8.18
N PHE A 131 0.01 -2.63 7.36
CA PHE A 131 -0.24 -4.02 6.97
C PHE A 131 -0.12 -4.27 5.46
N ASN A 132 -0.23 -3.22 4.64
CA ASN A 132 -0.30 -3.33 3.19
C ASN A 132 1.07 -3.10 2.55
N TYR A 133 1.90 -4.11 2.61
CA TYR A 133 3.18 -4.19 1.92
C TYR A 133 3.51 -5.64 1.57
N GLU A 134 4.30 -5.83 0.53
CA GLU A 134 4.72 -7.13 0.01
C GLU A 134 6.21 -7.10 -0.28
N ILE A 135 6.89 -8.19 0.08
CA ILE A 135 8.31 -8.37 -0.18
C ILE A 135 8.47 -9.51 -1.18
N ILE A 136 9.09 -9.21 -2.31
CA ILE A 136 9.29 -10.15 -3.39
C ILE A 136 10.79 -10.23 -3.69
N VAL A 137 11.37 -11.43 -3.64
CA VAL A 137 12.78 -11.64 -3.96
C VAL A 137 12.87 -12.56 -5.16
N ASN A 138 13.46 -12.08 -6.25
CA ASN A 138 13.56 -12.81 -7.53
C ASN A 138 12.20 -13.34 -8.04
N GLY A 139 11.14 -12.55 -7.86
CA GLY A 139 9.77 -12.91 -8.29
C GLY A 139 8.99 -13.79 -7.31
N GLU A 140 9.58 -14.21 -6.18
CA GLU A 140 8.91 -15.01 -5.16
C GLU A 140 8.52 -14.17 -3.94
N TYR A 141 7.30 -14.37 -3.43
CA TYR A 141 6.83 -13.72 -2.22
C TYR A 141 7.54 -14.27 -0.98
N TRP A 142 8.05 -13.36 -0.15
CA TRP A 142 8.65 -13.67 1.13
C TRP A 142 7.69 -13.30 2.26
N SER A 143 7.56 -14.19 3.25
CA SER A 143 6.71 -13.94 4.41
C SER A 143 7.34 -12.87 5.33
N VAL A 144 6.47 -12.15 6.05
CA VAL A 144 6.94 -11.14 7.01
C VAL A 144 6.57 -11.57 8.42
N LYS A 145 7.56 -11.63 9.30
CA LYS A 145 7.42 -11.99 10.70
C LYS A 145 7.64 -10.76 11.61
N LYS A 146 7.22 -10.89 12.86
CA LYS A 146 7.41 -9.81 13.86
C LYS A 146 8.84 -9.71 14.36
N HIS A 147 9.48 -10.85 14.59
CA HIS A 147 10.81 -10.91 15.16
C HIS A 147 11.72 -11.81 14.34
N ILE A 148 13.02 -11.51 14.35
CA ILE A 148 14.02 -12.30 13.63
C ILE A 148 14.10 -13.74 14.17
N TYR A 149 13.83 -13.92 15.45
CA TYR A 149 13.82 -15.24 16.11
C TYR A 149 12.63 -16.12 15.75
N ASP A 150 11.62 -15.56 15.09
CA ASP A 150 10.47 -16.30 14.55
C ASP A 150 10.77 -16.96 13.19
N LEU A 151 11.96 -16.72 12.64
CA LEU A 151 12.38 -17.23 11.33
C LEU A 151 13.05 -18.60 11.46
N LEU A 152 12.61 -19.55 10.66
CA LEU A 152 13.32 -20.83 10.51
C LEU A 152 14.52 -20.66 9.55
N PRO A 153 15.60 -21.45 9.69
CA PRO A 153 16.82 -21.28 8.89
C PRO A 153 16.57 -21.24 7.37
N ASP A 154 15.70 -22.12 6.87
CA ASP A 154 15.42 -22.27 5.44
C ASP A 154 14.18 -21.47 4.98
N GLU A 155 13.63 -20.61 5.84
CA GLU A 155 12.41 -19.88 5.54
C GLU A 155 12.70 -18.66 4.68
N LYS A 156 11.96 -18.52 3.58
CA LYS A 156 11.90 -17.30 2.74
C LYS A 156 11.06 -16.25 3.46
N ALA A 157 11.66 -15.63 4.45
CA ALA A 157 10.99 -14.66 5.30
C ALA A 157 11.93 -13.53 5.72
N CYS A 158 11.34 -12.42 6.12
CA CYS A 158 12.04 -11.24 6.61
C CYS A 158 11.26 -10.61 7.78
N VAL A 159 11.87 -9.63 8.42
CA VAL A 159 11.21 -8.80 9.44
C VAL A 159 11.00 -7.41 8.87
N ALA A 160 9.80 -6.87 9.04
CA ALA A 160 9.49 -5.50 8.67
C ALA A 160 9.20 -4.68 9.92
N ARG A 161 9.91 -3.57 10.08
CA ARG A 161 9.77 -2.65 11.22
C ARG A 161 9.43 -1.25 10.75
N THR A 162 8.85 -0.47 11.64
CA THR A 162 8.65 0.95 11.39
C THR A 162 10.00 1.65 11.35
N GLY A 163 10.32 2.21 10.19
CA GLY A 163 11.51 3.02 9.98
C GLY A 163 11.29 4.48 10.33
N PHE A 164 12.35 5.27 10.20
CA PHE A 164 12.28 6.72 10.39
C PHE A 164 11.32 7.37 9.41
N ASN A 165 10.70 8.47 9.81
CA ASN A 165 9.81 9.28 8.98
C ASN A 165 8.60 8.52 8.41
N GLY A 166 8.06 7.53 9.12
CA GLY A 166 6.90 6.77 8.67
C GLY A 166 7.21 5.75 7.58
N GLY A 167 8.49 5.47 7.34
CA GLY A 167 8.95 4.45 6.41
C GLY A 167 8.89 3.03 6.98
N ILE A 168 9.47 2.10 6.25
CA ILE A 168 9.60 0.69 6.63
C ILE A 168 11.04 0.23 6.45
N ASP A 169 11.59 -0.44 7.45
CA ASP A 169 12.87 -1.11 7.40
C ASP A 169 12.64 -2.61 7.28
N ILE A 170 13.22 -3.22 6.25
CA ILE A 170 13.12 -4.64 5.96
C ILE A 170 14.44 -5.28 6.28
N ILE A 171 14.43 -6.27 7.16
CA ILE A 171 15.62 -6.95 7.68
C ILE A 171 15.52 -8.42 7.28
N PHE A 172 16.50 -8.90 6.55
CA PHE A 172 16.60 -10.30 6.15
C PHE A 172 17.41 -11.10 7.19
N GLY A 173 17.34 -12.41 7.04
CA GLY A 173 17.97 -13.35 7.94
C GLY A 173 19.50 -13.43 7.85
N ASN A 174 20.07 -14.33 8.65
CA ASN A 174 21.52 -14.59 8.74
C ASN A 174 21.88 -16.05 8.45
N GLY A 175 20.95 -16.84 7.87
CA GLY A 175 21.13 -18.26 7.62
C GLY A 175 20.82 -19.17 8.82
N GLY A 176 20.97 -18.69 10.03
CA GLY A 176 20.49 -19.36 11.24
C GLY A 176 19.03 -19.01 11.55
N PHE A 177 18.63 -17.77 11.21
CA PHE A 177 17.28 -17.25 11.29
C PHE A 177 16.92 -16.63 9.96
N GLY A 178 16.18 -17.36 9.14
CA GLY A 178 15.76 -16.98 7.79
C GLY A 178 16.86 -17.03 6.73
N LEU A 179 16.46 -17.21 5.48
CA LEU A 179 17.35 -17.21 4.34
C LEU A 179 17.99 -15.84 4.11
N ILE A 180 19.18 -15.86 3.54
CA ILE A 180 19.91 -14.67 3.08
C ILE A 180 19.63 -14.49 1.59
N PRO A 181 19.03 -13.39 1.12
CA PRO A 181 18.98 -13.08 -0.30
C PRO A 181 20.39 -13.04 -0.89
N ILE A 182 20.63 -13.80 -1.95
CA ILE A 182 21.95 -13.93 -2.56
C ILE A 182 22.39 -12.62 -3.22
N LEU A 183 23.69 -12.47 -3.42
CA LEU A 183 24.26 -11.33 -4.15
C LEU A 183 23.61 -11.17 -5.51
N GLY A 184 23.17 -9.96 -5.83
CA GLY A 184 22.50 -9.64 -7.09
C GLY A 184 21.02 -9.96 -7.16
N SER A 185 20.41 -10.53 -6.10
CA SER A 185 18.95 -10.74 -6.07
C SER A 185 18.20 -9.44 -6.28
N SER A 186 17.12 -9.49 -7.07
CA SER A 186 16.16 -8.39 -7.12
C SER A 186 15.24 -8.47 -5.91
N ILE A 187 15.29 -7.46 -5.06
CA ILE A 187 14.42 -7.33 -3.87
C ILE A 187 13.42 -6.23 -4.16
N GLU A 188 12.19 -6.61 -4.40
CA GLU A 188 11.09 -5.72 -4.69
C GLU A 188 10.22 -5.55 -3.44
N VAL A 189 9.94 -4.30 -3.10
CA VAL A 189 9.08 -3.92 -2.00
C VAL A 189 7.91 -3.13 -2.57
N ASN A 190 6.73 -3.74 -2.55
CA ASN A 190 5.48 -3.07 -2.86
C ASN A 190 4.84 -2.62 -1.55
N TYR A 191 4.42 -1.38 -1.47
CA TYR A 191 3.86 -0.82 -0.23
C TYR A 191 2.81 0.24 -0.52
N LEU A 192 1.84 0.34 0.38
CA LEU A 192 0.78 1.35 0.32
C LEU A 192 1.21 2.60 1.09
N ILE A 193 1.16 3.76 0.44
CA ILE A 193 1.31 5.06 1.09
C ILE A 193 -0.07 5.59 1.44
N SER A 194 -0.28 5.95 2.70
CA SER A 194 -1.57 6.35 3.23
C SER A 194 -1.51 7.65 4.02
N ASP A 195 -2.64 8.36 4.01
CA ASP A 195 -2.91 9.51 4.87
C ASP A 195 -3.56 9.06 6.21
N GLY A 196 -3.61 7.75 6.46
CA GLY A 196 -4.17 7.17 7.67
C GLY A 196 -5.65 7.51 7.88
N SER A 197 -6.02 7.87 9.10
CA SER A 197 -7.40 8.22 9.46
C SER A 197 -7.92 9.46 8.73
N SER A 198 -7.04 10.34 8.26
CA SER A 198 -7.41 11.51 7.45
C SER A 198 -8.00 11.12 6.09
N GLY A 199 -7.77 9.85 5.66
CA GLY A 199 -8.37 9.28 4.46
C GLY A 199 -9.81 8.82 4.59
N SER A 200 -10.40 8.92 5.78
CA SER A 200 -11.82 8.58 5.97
C SER A 200 -12.73 9.56 5.22
N ILE A 201 -13.72 9.02 4.50
CA ILE A 201 -14.69 9.82 3.77
C ILE A 201 -16.08 9.62 4.36
N PHE A 202 -16.77 10.73 4.62
CA PHE A 202 -18.17 10.69 4.99
C PHE A 202 -19.05 10.40 3.77
N ARG A 203 -20.05 9.53 3.94
CA ARG A 203 -20.92 8.98 2.89
C ARG A 203 -21.51 9.99 1.90
N ARG A 204 -21.66 11.27 2.29
CA ARG A 204 -22.27 12.32 1.45
C ARG A 204 -21.32 13.00 0.47
N THR A 205 -20.01 12.78 0.56
CA THR A 205 -18.99 13.45 -0.25
C THR A 205 -18.35 12.55 -1.32
N MET A 206 -18.95 11.38 -1.57
CA MET A 206 -18.33 10.30 -2.35
C MET A 206 -18.73 10.22 -3.83
N ASN A 207 -19.28 11.25 -4.42
CA ASN A 207 -19.96 11.10 -5.71
C ASN A 207 -19.08 11.29 -6.95
N ASP A 208 -17.83 11.74 -6.79
CA ASP A 208 -17.01 12.09 -7.94
C ASP A 208 -15.64 11.42 -7.90
N TRP A 209 -15.51 10.35 -8.67
CA TRP A 209 -14.31 9.51 -8.75
C TRP A 209 -13.75 9.51 -10.16
N THR A 210 -12.43 9.44 -10.25
CA THR A 210 -11.71 9.26 -11.52
C THR A 210 -10.68 8.14 -11.35
N PHE A 211 -10.59 7.28 -12.34
CA PHE A 211 -9.48 6.34 -12.45
C PHE A 211 -8.20 7.13 -12.76
N ILE A 212 -7.13 6.87 -12.03
CA ILE A 212 -5.79 7.36 -12.35
C ILE A 212 -5.15 6.41 -13.35
N ASP A 213 -5.23 5.10 -13.05
CA ASP A 213 -4.81 4.07 -13.96
C ASP A 213 -6.01 3.65 -14.81
N PRO A 214 -5.88 3.54 -16.13
CA PRO A 214 -7.01 3.23 -17.00
C PRO A 214 -7.56 1.81 -16.72
N ALA A 215 -8.87 1.65 -16.85
CA ALA A 215 -9.52 0.35 -16.83
C ALA A 215 -9.33 -0.32 -18.19
N ILE A 216 -9.32 -1.65 -18.21
CA ILE A 216 -9.18 -2.44 -19.43
C ILE A 216 -10.58 -2.83 -19.92
N ASP A 217 -10.87 -2.59 -21.22
CA ASP A 217 -12.13 -2.97 -21.86
C ASP A 217 -12.23 -4.49 -22.15
N GLY A 218 -13.35 -4.93 -22.73
CA GLY A 218 -13.58 -6.32 -23.07
C GLY A 218 -12.66 -6.89 -24.16
N PHE A 219 -11.92 -6.04 -24.88
CA PHE A 219 -10.96 -6.42 -25.92
C PHE A 219 -9.50 -6.25 -25.46
N GLY A 220 -9.26 -5.77 -24.24
CA GLY A 220 -7.93 -5.60 -23.69
C GLY A 220 -7.30 -4.22 -23.93
N ASN A 221 -8.08 -3.23 -24.39
CA ASN A 221 -7.61 -1.86 -24.57
C ASN A 221 -7.81 -1.03 -23.27
N THR A 222 -6.99 0.00 -23.10
CA THR A 222 -7.03 0.95 -21.97
C THR A 222 -7.67 2.27 -22.36
#